data_a15df9ca07a85d56c09ca41e0fa36d1b
#
_entry.id   a15df9ca07a85d56c09ca41e0fa36d1b
#
_cell.length_a   1.000
_cell.length_b   1.000
_cell.length_c   1.000
_cell.angle_alpha   90.00
_cell.angle_beta   90.00
_cell.angle_gamma   90.00
#
_symmetry.space_group_name_H-M   'P 1'
#
loop_
_entity.id
_entity.type
_entity.pdbx_description
1 polymer ?
#
loop_
_entity_poly.entity_id
_entity_poly.type
_entity_poly.pdbx_seq_one_letter_code
_entity_poly.pdbx_strand_id
1 'polypeptide(L)'
;MTGVRRPEPTGAELWAYVRAAARGDRHGPAGTVAALASLAGVPRLGWVHAPPWPVVSRLLGPRSGGAPLRGCHRAVFVGTGGWAFGLRAVCEALPGQSTVRVLDSLDPAATQRVLAEAGRSGDTAGFAVSASGRTRETSLLAATLAVAGQRSGAAPPVWLSERDGALSLTGARDQVALYGTPLSRPALLAARMLCWPRFSDAYREFATATRAIGEWAGEESRRLPATGGPRVVFRLPHGSGPGLRLWTLQAARQGWGGKSERFRPWPDVAAPQFPGPVPGSDPDLEPGSDVVGESPEQSARNGTAAGEVVVDIAEGISGLRPAGSPAGAVATAMATSYAVAALVACVAVRHGLRFATHDAVNRYKRLMPLAPTATDRPGGGRAVGSVDELAGVLAGWLAERPELTAVHVVGYGAGLARAVRAGRLTERLDRRVEVHEGSGWNHHSYQLVWHTRSVGVAVLLAPVQPVVTGDPALDAALTAQRHTLDAIAGATYVSLAPRSLLLRWCPGASGDAGAGAIGSGRTGDAR
;
A
#
# COMPACT_ATOMS: atom_id res chain seq x y z
N MET A 1 45.50 16.77 3.31
CA MET A 1 45.05 16.12 2.06
C MET A 1 43.63 16.57 1.79
N THR A 2 43.44 17.53 0.93
CA THR A 2 42.13 18.03 0.47
C THR A 2 41.55 16.94 -0.45
N GLY A 3 40.64 16.13 0.12
CA GLY A 3 39.95 15.12 -0.65
C GLY A 3 39.12 15.81 -1.73
N VAL A 4 39.51 15.63 -2.98
CA VAL A 4 38.74 16.04 -4.15
C VAL A 4 37.39 15.34 -4.04
N ARG A 5 36.31 16.08 -3.71
CA ARG A 5 34.95 15.56 -3.76
C ARG A 5 34.70 15.14 -5.20
N ARG A 6 34.43 13.87 -5.40
CA ARG A 6 33.95 13.41 -6.71
C ARG A 6 32.70 14.20 -7.09
N PRO A 7 32.58 14.66 -8.33
CA PRO A 7 31.37 15.32 -8.78
C PRO A 7 30.14 14.43 -8.55
N GLU A 8 29.01 15.04 -8.20
CA GLU A 8 27.75 14.31 -8.06
C GLU A 8 27.34 13.71 -9.42
N PRO A 9 26.96 12.42 -9.48
CA PRO A 9 26.58 11.79 -10.74
C PRO A 9 25.39 12.51 -11.38
N THR A 10 25.36 12.56 -12.70
CA THR A 10 24.21 13.04 -13.48
C THR A 10 23.02 12.08 -13.31
N GLY A 11 21.81 12.53 -13.65
CA GLY A 11 20.64 11.67 -13.60
C GLY A 11 20.75 10.45 -14.52
N ALA A 12 21.30 10.64 -15.72
CA ALA A 12 21.56 9.55 -16.65
C ALA A 12 22.56 8.52 -16.10
N GLU A 13 23.60 8.97 -15.39
CA GLU A 13 24.56 8.08 -14.74
C GLU A 13 23.91 7.32 -13.56
N LEU A 14 23.08 7.98 -12.73
CA LEU A 14 22.35 7.31 -11.67
C LEU A 14 21.49 6.17 -12.20
N TRP A 15 20.75 6.42 -13.26
CA TRP A 15 19.94 5.38 -13.89
C TRP A 15 20.78 4.28 -14.55
N ALA A 16 21.90 4.66 -15.18
CA ALA A 16 22.84 3.68 -15.76
C ALA A 16 23.39 2.72 -14.69
N TYR A 17 23.70 3.20 -13.49
CA TYR A 17 24.15 2.36 -12.36
C TYR A 17 23.06 1.39 -11.90
N VAL A 18 21.80 1.85 -11.80
CA VAL A 18 20.65 0.99 -11.48
C VAL A 18 20.49 -0.12 -12.53
N ARG A 19 20.59 0.23 -13.82
CA ARG A 19 20.50 -0.73 -14.92
C ARG A 19 21.66 -1.73 -14.93
N ALA A 20 22.87 -1.30 -14.66
CA ALA A 20 24.04 -2.17 -14.59
C ALA A 20 23.90 -3.17 -13.44
N ALA A 21 23.51 -2.71 -12.26
CA ALA A 21 23.23 -3.57 -11.11
C ALA A 21 22.13 -4.60 -11.39
N ALA A 22 21.08 -4.20 -12.12
CA ALA A 22 19.99 -5.08 -12.53
C ALA A 22 20.43 -6.18 -13.52
N ARG A 23 21.48 -5.95 -14.30
CA ARG A 23 22.12 -6.96 -15.17
C ARG A 23 23.09 -7.87 -14.43
N GLY A 24 23.27 -7.67 -13.12
CA GLY A 24 24.18 -8.47 -12.30
C GLY A 24 25.59 -7.89 -12.16
N ASP A 25 25.85 -6.68 -12.67
CA ASP A 25 27.11 -5.99 -12.42
C ASP A 25 27.25 -5.68 -10.92
N ARG A 26 28.38 -6.09 -10.34
CA ARG A 26 28.69 -5.93 -8.90
C ARG A 26 29.89 -5.04 -8.66
N HIS A 27 30.39 -4.37 -9.70
CA HIS A 27 31.58 -3.54 -9.61
C HIS A 27 31.23 -2.06 -9.46
N GLY A 28 32.09 -1.32 -8.77
CA GLY A 28 31.98 0.12 -8.62
C GLY A 28 30.59 0.60 -8.17
N PRO A 29 30.05 1.67 -8.79
CA PRO A 29 28.73 2.22 -8.44
C PRO A 29 27.58 1.23 -8.60
N ALA A 30 27.62 0.34 -9.60
CA ALA A 30 26.60 -0.70 -9.77
C ALA A 30 26.58 -1.70 -8.60
N GLY A 31 27.75 -2.05 -8.07
CA GLY A 31 27.84 -2.89 -6.87
C GLY A 31 27.23 -2.22 -5.62
N THR A 32 27.43 -0.90 -5.48
CA THR A 32 26.79 -0.11 -4.44
C THR A 32 25.26 -0.15 -4.59
N VAL A 33 24.73 0.07 -5.79
CA VAL A 33 23.29 -0.02 -6.07
C VAL A 33 22.75 -1.41 -5.73
N ALA A 34 23.46 -2.47 -6.16
CA ALA A 34 23.05 -3.84 -5.86
C ALA A 34 22.95 -4.10 -4.34
N ALA A 35 23.89 -3.55 -3.55
CA ALA A 35 23.86 -3.66 -2.08
C ALA A 35 22.68 -2.90 -1.45
N LEU A 36 22.41 -1.68 -1.92
CA LEU A 36 21.27 -0.87 -1.45
C LEU A 36 19.92 -1.50 -1.81
N ALA A 37 19.84 -2.15 -2.96
CA ALA A 37 18.64 -2.84 -3.45
C ALA A 37 18.44 -4.24 -2.85
N SER A 38 19.37 -4.75 -2.02
CA SER A 38 19.34 -6.14 -1.54
C SER A 38 18.40 -6.33 -0.36
N LEU A 39 17.59 -7.39 -0.43
CA LEU A 39 16.85 -7.96 0.68
C LEU A 39 17.35 -9.39 0.90
N ALA A 40 17.80 -9.70 2.11
CA ALA A 40 18.44 -11.00 2.43
C ALA A 40 19.60 -11.37 1.48
N GLY A 41 20.40 -10.38 1.09
CA GLY A 41 21.57 -10.57 0.20
C GLY A 41 21.24 -10.64 -1.29
N VAL A 42 19.95 -10.62 -1.67
CA VAL A 42 19.50 -10.72 -3.05
C VAL A 42 19.00 -9.36 -3.55
N PRO A 43 19.58 -8.80 -4.63
CA PRO A 43 19.11 -7.56 -5.23
C PRO A 43 17.72 -7.69 -5.84
N ARG A 44 16.87 -6.71 -5.59
CA ARG A 44 15.46 -6.66 -6.03
C ARG A 44 15.29 -5.70 -7.21
N LEU A 45 16.00 -5.95 -8.29
CA LEU A 45 16.08 -5.08 -9.47
C LEU A 45 15.50 -5.70 -10.75
N GLY A 46 14.87 -6.87 -10.67
CA GLY A 46 14.32 -7.56 -11.84
C GLY A 46 13.24 -6.79 -12.62
N TRP A 47 12.67 -5.76 -12.00
CA TRP A 47 11.70 -4.86 -12.60
C TRP A 47 12.33 -3.79 -13.51
N VAL A 48 13.65 -3.57 -13.44
CA VAL A 48 14.34 -2.49 -14.16
C VAL A 48 14.36 -2.70 -15.68
N HIS A 49 14.42 -3.96 -16.10
CA HIS A 49 14.44 -4.31 -17.52
C HIS A 49 13.10 -4.94 -17.93
N ALA A 50 12.38 -4.28 -18.84
CA ALA A 50 11.20 -4.85 -19.47
C ALA A 50 11.64 -5.98 -20.44
N PRO A 51 11.26 -7.26 -20.19
CA PRO A 51 11.58 -8.34 -21.12
C PRO A 51 10.92 -8.13 -22.48
N PRO A 52 11.50 -8.65 -23.58
CA PRO A 52 10.86 -8.59 -24.88
C PRO A 52 9.49 -9.31 -24.87
N TRP A 53 8.55 -8.83 -25.68
CA TRP A 53 7.20 -9.39 -25.76
C TRP A 53 7.14 -10.92 -25.93
N PRO A 54 7.98 -11.57 -26.78
CA PRO A 54 7.95 -13.03 -26.90
C PRO A 54 8.22 -13.76 -25.58
N VAL A 55 9.05 -13.19 -24.69
CA VAL A 55 9.32 -13.73 -23.36
C VAL A 55 8.07 -13.59 -22.48
N VAL A 56 7.50 -12.40 -22.41
CA VAL A 56 6.29 -12.11 -21.64
C VAL A 56 5.11 -12.98 -22.10
N SER A 57 4.88 -13.06 -23.41
CA SER A 57 3.81 -13.87 -23.99
C SER A 57 3.94 -15.36 -23.61
N ARG A 58 5.16 -15.91 -23.61
CA ARG A 58 5.42 -17.29 -23.21
C ARG A 58 5.14 -17.51 -21.72
N LEU A 59 5.56 -16.58 -20.88
CA LEU A 59 5.36 -16.65 -19.43
C LEU A 59 3.91 -16.52 -19.00
N LEU A 60 3.12 -15.81 -19.77
CA LEU A 60 1.68 -15.67 -19.56
C LEU A 60 0.86 -16.71 -20.33
N GLY A 61 1.51 -17.60 -21.07
CA GLY A 61 0.87 -18.65 -21.86
C GLY A 61 0.30 -19.80 -21.03
N PRO A 62 -0.48 -20.71 -21.68
CA PRO A 62 -1.20 -21.78 -20.98
C PRO A 62 -0.31 -22.75 -20.19
N ARG A 63 0.96 -22.92 -20.62
CA ARG A 63 1.91 -23.87 -19.99
C ARG A 63 2.59 -23.34 -18.73
N SER A 64 2.52 -22.02 -18.48
CA SER A 64 3.25 -21.36 -17.40
C SER A 64 2.36 -20.82 -16.27
N GLY A 65 1.24 -21.50 -15.96
CA GLY A 65 0.26 -21.08 -14.95
C GLY A 65 -0.86 -20.19 -15.50
N GLY A 66 -0.91 -19.95 -16.83
CA GLY A 66 -2.09 -19.44 -17.52
C GLY A 66 -3.17 -20.54 -17.71
N ALA A 67 -2.86 -21.81 -17.37
CA ALA A 67 -3.84 -22.88 -17.38
C ALA A 67 -5.11 -22.60 -16.53
N PRO A 68 -5.00 -21.96 -15.34
CA PRO A 68 -6.17 -21.58 -14.57
C PRO A 68 -7.10 -20.60 -15.27
N LEU A 69 -6.61 -19.89 -16.30
CA LEU A 69 -7.41 -18.91 -17.06
C LEU A 69 -8.17 -19.54 -18.24
N ARG A 70 -7.97 -20.84 -18.52
CA ARG A 70 -8.72 -21.52 -19.59
C ARG A 70 -10.19 -21.61 -19.20
N GLY A 71 -11.05 -20.99 -20.00
CA GLY A 71 -12.49 -20.95 -19.74
C GLY A 71 -12.91 -19.97 -18.64
N CYS A 72 -11.96 -19.28 -18.00
CA CYS A 72 -12.26 -18.26 -16.99
C CYS A 72 -12.28 -16.87 -17.64
N HIS A 73 -13.40 -16.18 -17.45
CA HIS A 73 -13.57 -14.79 -17.90
C HIS A 73 -13.37 -13.80 -16.75
N ARG A 74 -13.25 -14.30 -15.52
CA ARG A 74 -13.08 -13.50 -14.30
C ARG A 74 -11.91 -14.01 -13.47
N ALA A 75 -11.30 -13.12 -12.70
CA ALA A 75 -10.27 -13.47 -11.72
C ALA A 75 -10.45 -12.70 -10.42
N VAL A 76 -10.18 -13.39 -9.30
CA VAL A 76 -10.04 -12.77 -7.98
C VAL A 76 -8.62 -12.99 -7.51
N PHE A 77 -7.90 -11.90 -7.31
CA PHE A 77 -6.59 -11.91 -6.68
C PHE A 77 -6.75 -11.57 -5.21
N VAL A 78 -6.21 -12.40 -4.33
CA VAL A 78 -6.16 -12.12 -2.90
C VAL A 78 -4.72 -11.93 -2.44
N GLY A 79 -4.49 -10.91 -1.64
CA GLY A 79 -3.17 -10.58 -1.13
C GLY A 79 -3.15 -9.24 -0.42
N THR A 80 -2.06 -8.90 0.26
CA THR A 80 -1.95 -7.66 1.02
C THR A 80 -0.68 -6.90 0.67
N GLY A 81 -0.71 -5.58 0.90
CA GLY A 81 0.43 -4.70 0.69
C GLY A 81 0.71 -4.39 -0.78
N GLY A 82 1.97 -4.14 -1.13
CA GLY A 82 2.36 -3.63 -2.44
C GLY A 82 1.94 -4.48 -3.62
N TRP A 83 1.83 -5.80 -3.45
CA TRP A 83 1.33 -6.70 -4.48
C TRP A 83 -0.13 -6.41 -4.82
N ALA A 84 -0.95 -6.24 -3.79
CA ALA A 84 -2.36 -5.90 -3.94
C ALA A 84 -2.55 -4.49 -4.50
N PHE A 85 -1.81 -3.51 -4.00
CA PHE A 85 -1.88 -2.14 -4.48
C PHE A 85 -1.43 -2.02 -5.94
N GLY A 86 -0.36 -2.73 -6.34
CA GLY A 86 0.08 -2.77 -7.73
C GLY A 86 -0.94 -3.43 -8.66
N LEU A 87 -1.62 -4.49 -8.20
CA LEU A 87 -2.73 -5.12 -8.93
C LEU A 87 -3.91 -4.17 -9.05
N ARG A 88 -4.32 -3.53 -7.95
CA ARG A 88 -5.40 -2.53 -7.95
C ARG A 88 -5.09 -1.38 -8.90
N ALA A 89 -3.84 -0.89 -8.93
CA ALA A 89 -3.43 0.16 -9.85
C ALA A 89 -3.72 -0.19 -11.31
N VAL A 90 -3.49 -1.44 -11.70
CA VAL A 90 -3.79 -1.93 -13.05
C VAL A 90 -5.29 -2.11 -13.26
N CYS A 91 -6.01 -2.67 -12.27
CA CYS A 91 -7.45 -2.93 -12.39
C CYS A 91 -8.27 -1.63 -12.44
N GLU A 92 -7.92 -0.65 -11.63
CA GLU A 92 -8.59 0.65 -11.53
C GLU A 92 -8.31 1.58 -12.72
N ALA A 93 -7.30 1.27 -13.55
CA ALA A 93 -7.06 1.97 -14.80
C ALA A 93 -8.24 1.83 -15.79
N LEU A 94 -9.09 0.84 -15.61
CA LEU A 94 -10.27 0.56 -16.45
C LEU A 94 -11.54 0.50 -15.58
N PRO A 95 -12.06 1.63 -15.12
CA PRO A 95 -13.27 1.65 -14.31
C PRO A 95 -14.45 1.03 -15.08
N GLY A 96 -15.30 0.28 -14.38
CA GLY A 96 -16.46 -0.40 -14.96
C GLY A 96 -16.19 -1.80 -15.51
N GLN A 97 -14.93 -2.25 -15.62
CA GLN A 97 -14.63 -3.63 -16.00
C GLN A 97 -14.56 -4.53 -14.75
N SER A 98 -15.54 -5.42 -14.62
CA SER A 98 -15.69 -6.32 -13.45
C SER A 98 -14.95 -7.65 -13.59
N THR A 99 -14.11 -7.83 -14.62
CA THR A 99 -13.47 -9.11 -14.92
C THR A 99 -12.34 -9.49 -13.97
N VAL A 100 -11.69 -8.51 -13.34
CA VAL A 100 -10.63 -8.74 -12.36
C VAL A 100 -10.94 -7.99 -11.07
N ARG A 101 -10.87 -8.71 -9.95
CA ARG A 101 -11.06 -8.16 -8.61
C ARG A 101 -9.82 -8.38 -7.76
N VAL A 102 -9.53 -7.43 -6.88
CA VAL A 102 -8.44 -7.55 -5.90
C VAL A 102 -9.04 -7.44 -4.51
N LEU A 103 -8.80 -8.46 -3.69
CA LEU A 103 -9.18 -8.48 -2.29
C LEU A 103 -7.91 -8.35 -1.44
N ASP A 104 -7.72 -7.19 -0.87
CA ASP A 104 -6.52 -6.80 -0.09
C ASP A 104 -6.84 -6.46 1.37
N SER A 105 -8.08 -6.61 1.77
CA SER A 105 -8.54 -6.32 3.13
C SER A 105 -8.97 -7.60 3.85
N LEU A 106 -8.61 -7.70 5.13
CA LEU A 106 -9.13 -8.72 6.06
C LEU A 106 -10.51 -8.38 6.61
N ASP A 107 -11.10 -7.27 6.16
CA ASP A 107 -12.44 -6.90 6.57
C ASP A 107 -13.47 -7.89 6.03
N PRO A 108 -14.28 -8.54 6.92
CA PRO A 108 -15.27 -9.53 6.48
C PRO A 108 -16.30 -8.98 5.48
N ALA A 109 -16.72 -7.71 5.64
CA ALA A 109 -17.69 -7.12 4.73
C ALA A 109 -17.10 -6.86 3.34
N ALA A 110 -15.84 -6.44 3.25
CA ALA A 110 -15.13 -6.31 1.97
C ALA A 110 -14.98 -7.68 1.29
N THR A 111 -14.62 -8.70 2.07
CA THR A 111 -14.53 -10.09 1.57
C THR A 111 -15.85 -10.59 1.04
N GLN A 112 -16.95 -10.43 1.79
CA GLN A 112 -18.29 -10.85 1.37
C GLN A 112 -18.73 -10.18 0.07
N ARG A 113 -18.47 -8.89 -0.12
CA ARG A 113 -18.78 -8.18 -1.38
C ARG A 113 -18.06 -8.81 -2.56
N VAL A 114 -16.75 -9.03 -2.45
CA VAL A 114 -15.95 -9.64 -3.53
C VAL A 114 -16.43 -11.07 -3.82
N LEU A 115 -16.75 -11.87 -2.80
CA LEU A 115 -17.27 -13.21 -2.96
C LEU A 115 -18.66 -13.23 -3.61
N ALA A 116 -19.55 -12.32 -3.25
CA ALA A 116 -20.87 -12.19 -3.86
C ALA A 116 -20.80 -11.83 -5.34
N GLU A 117 -19.84 -11.03 -5.73
CA GLU A 117 -19.59 -10.68 -7.14
C GLU A 117 -18.95 -11.85 -7.91
N ALA A 118 -18.01 -12.57 -7.28
CA ALA A 118 -17.29 -13.70 -7.88
C ALA A 118 -18.16 -14.96 -7.99
N GLY A 119 -18.99 -15.23 -6.99
CA GLY A 119 -19.77 -16.49 -6.86
C GLY A 119 -20.94 -16.62 -7.83
N ARG A 120 -21.23 -15.61 -8.64
CA ARG A 120 -22.35 -15.63 -9.61
C ARG A 120 -22.02 -16.38 -10.90
N SER A 121 -20.77 -16.77 -11.12
CA SER A 121 -20.35 -17.48 -12.33
C SER A 121 -19.25 -18.50 -12.00
N GLY A 122 -19.43 -19.74 -12.42
CA GLY A 122 -18.45 -20.84 -12.26
C GLY A 122 -17.16 -20.66 -13.10
N ASP A 123 -16.99 -19.51 -13.76
CA ASP A 123 -15.87 -19.17 -14.65
C ASP A 123 -14.83 -18.25 -14.00
N THR A 124 -14.78 -18.22 -12.68
CA THR A 124 -13.86 -17.34 -11.92
C THR A 124 -12.61 -18.09 -11.46
N ALA A 125 -11.43 -17.61 -11.82
CA ALA A 125 -10.14 -18.10 -11.33
C ALA A 125 -9.71 -17.35 -10.06
N GLY A 126 -9.24 -18.10 -9.04
CA GLY A 126 -8.68 -17.55 -7.81
C GLY A 126 -7.16 -17.53 -7.82
N PHE A 127 -6.54 -16.44 -7.35
CA PHE A 127 -5.09 -16.32 -7.20
C PHE A 127 -4.73 -15.76 -5.82
N ALA A 128 -3.81 -16.42 -5.11
CA ALA A 128 -3.23 -15.92 -3.86
C ALA A 128 -1.83 -15.37 -4.11
N VAL A 129 -1.60 -14.11 -3.80
CA VAL A 129 -0.35 -13.41 -4.11
C VAL A 129 0.39 -13.05 -2.82
N SER A 130 1.57 -13.64 -2.62
CA SER A 130 2.42 -13.38 -1.46
C SER A 130 3.88 -13.63 -1.79
N ALA A 131 4.77 -12.64 -1.58
CA ALA A 131 6.20 -12.82 -1.81
C ALA A 131 6.76 -14.04 -1.06
N SER A 132 6.50 -14.14 0.23
CA SER A 132 6.98 -15.25 1.06
C SER A 132 6.20 -16.56 0.92
N GLY A 133 5.00 -16.51 0.32
CA GLY A 133 4.03 -17.63 0.34
C GLY A 133 3.52 -17.99 1.75
N ARG A 134 3.78 -17.12 2.76
CA ARG A 134 3.46 -17.38 4.19
C ARG A 134 2.82 -16.19 4.89
N THR A 135 2.44 -15.14 4.17
CA THR A 135 1.77 -13.98 4.77
C THR A 135 0.44 -14.44 5.34
N ARG A 136 0.26 -14.28 6.66
CA ARG A 136 -0.94 -14.78 7.38
C ARG A 136 -2.23 -14.21 6.80
N GLU A 137 -2.23 -12.92 6.50
CA GLU A 137 -3.37 -12.24 5.89
C GLU A 137 -3.73 -12.87 4.54
N THR A 138 -2.75 -13.05 3.66
CA THR A 138 -2.98 -13.70 2.35
C THR A 138 -3.46 -15.14 2.50
N SER A 139 -2.93 -15.89 3.47
CA SER A 139 -3.34 -17.27 3.73
C SER A 139 -4.80 -17.37 4.17
N LEU A 140 -5.25 -16.44 5.02
CA LEU A 140 -6.65 -16.37 5.44
C LEU A 140 -7.59 -16.00 4.29
N LEU A 141 -7.21 -15.01 3.49
CA LEU A 141 -7.98 -14.60 2.31
C LEU A 141 -8.08 -15.75 1.30
N ALA A 142 -6.97 -16.47 1.05
CA ALA A 142 -6.94 -17.62 0.14
C ALA A 142 -7.81 -18.78 0.67
N ALA A 143 -7.76 -19.07 1.97
CA ALA A 143 -8.60 -20.09 2.58
C ALA A 143 -10.10 -19.73 2.47
N THR A 144 -10.45 -18.47 2.72
CA THR A 144 -11.83 -17.99 2.58
C THR A 144 -12.32 -18.10 1.14
N LEU A 145 -11.47 -17.72 0.17
CA LEU A 145 -11.80 -17.87 -1.26
C LEU A 145 -11.97 -19.34 -1.64
N ALA A 146 -11.14 -20.26 -1.10
CA ALA A 146 -11.27 -21.69 -1.33
C ALA A 146 -12.58 -22.24 -0.76
N VAL A 147 -12.95 -21.88 0.47
CA VAL A 147 -14.23 -22.30 1.10
C VAL A 147 -15.42 -21.82 0.27
N ALA A 148 -15.43 -20.54 -0.14
CA ALA A 148 -16.48 -20.00 -0.98
C ALA A 148 -16.53 -20.67 -2.36
N GLY A 149 -15.38 -20.99 -2.95
CA GLY A 149 -15.26 -21.66 -4.26
C GLY A 149 -15.75 -23.09 -4.26
N GLN A 150 -15.61 -23.83 -3.16
CA GLN A 150 -16.09 -25.22 -3.06
C GLN A 150 -17.59 -25.35 -3.36
N ARG A 151 -18.38 -24.35 -2.98
CA ARG A 151 -19.84 -24.33 -3.24
C ARG A 151 -20.20 -24.20 -4.72
N SER A 152 -19.38 -23.46 -5.46
CA SER A 152 -19.58 -23.25 -6.91
C SER A 152 -18.80 -24.26 -7.76
N GLY A 153 -18.12 -25.25 -7.14
CA GLY A 153 -17.25 -26.17 -7.85
C GLY A 153 -15.98 -25.52 -8.43
N ALA A 154 -15.62 -24.33 -7.97
CA ALA A 154 -14.42 -23.64 -8.43
C ALA A 154 -13.15 -24.33 -7.91
N ALA A 155 -12.09 -24.29 -8.73
CA ALA A 155 -10.78 -24.78 -8.32
C ALA A 155 -10.19 -23.93 -7.16
N PRO A 156 -9.37 -24.55 -6.28
CA PRO A 156 -8.65 -23.80 -5.25
C PRO A 156 -7.80 -22.69 -5.83
N PRO A 157 -7.57 -21.59 -5.10
CA PRO A 157 -6.73 -20.49 -5.55
C PRO A 157 -5.30 -20.94 -5.89
N VAL A 158 -4.79 -20.46 -7.02
CA VAL A 158 -3.39 -20.69 -7.44
C VAL A 158 -2.48 -19.75 -6.69
N TRP A 159 -1.47 -20.29 -6.01
CA TRP A 159 -0.49 -19.48 -5.31
C TRP A 159 0.56 -18.92 -6.26
N LEU A 160 0.78 -17.62 -6.17
CA LEU A 160 1.85 -16.89 -6.85
C LEU A 160 2.81 -16.36 -5.77
N SER A 161 3.97 -17.02 -5.64
CA SER A 161 4.98 -16.69 -4.63
C SER A 161 6.39 -16.62 -5.21
N GLU A 162 7.32 -15.96 -4.49
CA GLU A 162 8.74 -15.97 -4.83
C GLU A 162 9.37 -17.35 -4.63
N ARG A 163 8.81 -18.15 -3.73
CA ARG A 163 9.35 -19.50 -3.41
C ARG A 163 9.36 -20.41 -4.63
N ASP A 164 8.36 -20.27 -5.48
CA ASP A 164 8.18 -21.11 -6.67
C ASP A 164 8.62 -20.38 -7.95
N GLY A 165 9.22 -19.19 -7.82
CA GLY A 165 9.52 -18.31 -8.95
C GLY A 165 8.28 -17.78 -9.68
N ALA A 166 7.08 -18.02 -9.12
CA ALA A 166 5.81 -17.72 -9.78
C ALA A 166 5.47 -16.23 -9.83
N LEU A 167 6.15 -15.39 -9.05
CA LEU A 167 6.01 -13.93 -9.11
C LEU A 167 6.92 -13.29 -10.15
N SER A 168 8.00 -13.95 -10.53
CA SER A 168 8.98 -13.44 -11.47
C SER A 168 8.57 -13.74 -12.92
N LEU A 169 8.94 -12.85 -13.84
CA LEU A 169 8.80 -13.09 -15.28
C LEU A 169 9.78 -14.11 -15.83
N THR A 170 10.91 -14.30 -15.16
CA THR A 170 11.98 -15.18 -15.65
C THR A 170 12.03 -16.51 -14.90
N GLY A 171 11.17 -16.71 -13.89
CA GLY A 171 11.23 -17.87 -13.01
C GLY A 171 12.36 -17.81 -11.96
N ALA A 172 13.22 -16.81 -11.99
CA ALA A 172 14.29 -16.64 -11.03
C ALA A 172 13.76 -15.99 -9.74
N ARG A 173 14.08 -16.55 -8.57
CA ARG A 173 13.70 -16.04 -7.25
C ARG A 173 14.11 -14.58 -7.01
N ASP A 174 15.14 -14.15 -7.71
CA ASP A 174 15.88 -12.93 -7.42
C ASP A 174 15.34 -11.69 -8.13
N GLN A 175 14.34 -11.86 -9.00
CA GLN A 175 13.91 -10.80 -9.92
C GLN A 175 12.59 -10.17 -9.55
N VAL A 176 12.09 -10.44 -8.36
CA VAL A 176 10.82 -9.86 -7.98
C VAL A 176 10.98 -8.42 -7.59
N ALA A 177 10.22 -7.70 -8.27
CA ALA A 177 9.99 -6.29 -8.24
C ALA A 177 9.85 -5.67 -6.85
N LEU A 178 10.20 -4.41 -6.78
CA LEU A 178 9.83 -3.52 -5.71
C LEU A 178 8.30 -3.58 -5.55
N TYR A 179 7.83 -4.27 -4.51
CA TYR A 179 6.44 -4.25 -4.04
C TYR A 179 5.32 -4.33 -5.10
N GLY A 180 5.40 -5.27 -6.03
CA GLY A 180 4.32 -5.47 -6.98
C GLY A 180 4.32 -4.50 -8.15
N THR A 181 5.49 -4.15 -8.66
CA THR A 181 5.66 -3.34 -9.86
C THR A 181 4.93 -3.95 -11.07
N PRO A 182 4.70 -3.16 -12.12
CA PRO A 182 3.99 -3.58 -13.33
C PRO A 182 4.64 -4.74 -14.07
N LEU A 183 5.90 -5.08 -13.77
CA LEU A 183 6.61 -6.23 -14.35
C LEU A 183 6.47 -7.51 -13.51
N SER A 184 5.68 -7.49 -12.45
CA SER A 184 5.34 -8.70 -11.71
C SER A 184 4.34 -9.55 -12.51
N ARG A 185 4.47 -10.86 -12.42
CA ARG A 185 3.55 -11.78 -13.10
C ARG A 185 2.08 -11.57 -12.75
N PRO A 186 1.69 -11.34 -11.47
CA PRO A 186 0.31 -11.05 -11.14
C PRO A 186 -0.24 -9.80 -11.83
N ALA A 187 0.53 -8.70 -11.86
CA ALA A 187 0.11 -7.46 -12.51
C ALA A 187 -0.06 -7.65 -14.02
N LEU A 188 0.85 -8.37 -14.68
CA LEU A 188 0.75 -8.66 -16.10
C LEU A 188 -0.39 -9.63 -16.45
N LEU A 189 -0.70 -10.60 -15.57
CA LEU A 189 -1.89 -11.45 -15.74
C LEU A 189 -3.18 -10.62 -15.67
N ALA A 190 -3.30 -9.74 -14.68
CA ALA A 190 -4.43 -8.83 -14.56
C ALA A 190 -4.55 -7.90 -15.78
N ALA A 191 -3.44 -7.26 -16.19
CA ALA A 191 -3.38 -6.40 -17.37
C ALA A 191 -3.83 -7.14 -18.64
N ARG A 192 -3.35 -8.38 -18.82
CA ARG A 192 -3.76 -9.22 -19.94
C ARG A 192 -5.26 -9.49 -19.95
N MET A 193 -5.86 -9.80 -18.80
CA MET A 193 -7.30 -10.06 -18.73
C MET A 193 -8.12 -8.81 -19.03
N LEU A 194 -7.67 -7.66 -18.56
CA LEU A 194 -8.39 -6.40 -18.70
C LEU A 194 -8.36 -5.83 -20.11
N CYS A 195 -7.27 -6.00 -20.85
CA CYS A 195 -7.14 -5.37 -22.18
C CYS A 195 -6.90 -6.38 -23.33
N TRP A 196 -7.28 -7.64 -23.16
CA TRP A 196 -7.27 -8.61 -24.24
C TRP A 196 -8.23 -8.22 -25.38
N PRO A 197 -7.84 -8.33 -26.68
CA PRO A 197 -6.56 -8.90 -27.20
C PRO A 197 -5.41 -7.88 -27.30
N ARG A 198 -5.60 -6.61 -26.96
CA ARG A 198 -4.65 -5.51 -27.16
C ARG A 198 -3.55 -5.43 -26.08
N PHE A 199 -3.44 -6.42 -25.20
CA PHE A 199 -2.42 -6.40 -24.16
C PHE A 199 -0.99 -6.32 -24.71
N SER A 200 -0.71 -6.95 -25.85
CA SER A 200 0.61 -6.87 -26.48
C SER A 200 1.00 -5.44 -26.83
N ASP A 201 0.04 -4.63 -27.25
CA ASP A 201 0.28 -3.25 -27.66
C ASP A 201 0.53 -2.38 -26.43
N ALA A 202 -0.31 -2.52 -25.38
CA ALA A 202 -0.11 -1.87 -24.09
C ALA A 202 1.29 -2.18 -23.50
N TYR A 203 1.70 -3.45 -23.53
CA TYR A 203 2.98 -3.85 -23.02
C TYR A 203 4.15 -3.27 -23.83
N ARG A 204 4.09 -3.30 -25.18
CA ARG A 204 5.14 -2.74 -26.03
C ARG A 204 5.27 -1.24 -25.85
N GLU A 205 4.15 -0.53 -25.77
CA GLU A 205 4.13 0.92 -25.51
C GLU A 205 4.81 1.24 -24.19
N PHE A 206 4.44 0.55 -23.12
CA PHE A 206 5.09 0.67 -21.81
C PHE A 206 6.59 0.34 -21.90
N ALA A 207 6.95 -0.80 -22.48
CA ALA A 207 8.34 -1.26 -22.52
C ALA A 207 9.26 -0.29 -23.29
N THR A 208 8.74 0.36 -24.34
CA THR A 208 9.46 1.36 -25.12
C THR A 208 9.77 2.61 -24.29
N ALA A 209 8.87 3.00 -23.40
CA ALA A 209 9.01 4.19 -22.57
C ALA A 209 9.97 4.01 -21.37
N THR A 210 10.26 2.77 -20.95
CA THR A 210 11.01 2.50 -19.71
C THR A 210 12.37 3.17 -19.62
N ARG A 211 13.06 3.34 -20.75
CA ARG A 211 14.37 4.02 -20.77
C ARG A 211 14.23 5.51 -20.47
N ALA A 212 13.36 6.20 -21.19
CA ALA A 212 13.14 7.63 -21.00
C ALA A 212 12.61 7.93 -19.58
N ILE A 213 11.70 7.09 -19.08
CA ILE A 213 11.20 7.19 -17.71
C ILE A 213 12.33 7.08 -16.68
N GLY A 214 13.24 6.14 -16.86
CA GLY A 214 14.36 5.97 -15.94
C GLY A 214 15.36 7.13 -15.99
N GLU A 215 15.64 7.68 -17.16
CA GLU A 215 16.49 8.87 -17.34
C GLU A 215 15.83 10.09 -16.68
N TRP A 216 14.53 10.30 -16.88
CA TRP A 216 13.75 11.32 -16.17
C TRP A 216 13.83 11.13 -14.64
N ALA A 217 13.64 9.93 -14.14
CA ALA A 217 13.69 9.63 -12.70
C ALA A 217 15.07 9.96 -12.10
N GLY A 218 16.14 9.71 -12.85
CA GLY A 218 17.48 10.11 -12.48
C GLY A 218 17.63 11.63 -12.33
N GLU A 219 17.16 12.42 -13.31
CA GLU A 219 17.22 13.88 -13.24
C GLU A 219 16.30 14.43 -12.14
N GLU A 220 15.08 13.88 -12.00
CA GLU A 220 14.15 14.31 -10.96
C GLU A 220 14.69 14.02 -9.56
N SER A 221 15.43 12.91 -9.37
CA SER A 221 16.07 12.61 -8.10
C SER A 221 17.07 13.67 -7.65
N ARG A 222 17.68 14.41 -8.58
CA ARG A 222 18.65 15.49 -8.31
C ARG A 222 17.98 16.79 -7.86
N ARG A 223 16.70 17.01 -8.21
CA ARG A 223 15.91 18.16 -7.74
C ARG A 223 15.55 18.06 -6.26
N LEU A 224 15.53 16.85 -5.70
CA LEU A 224 15.31 16.68 -4.28
C LEU A 224 16.50 17.21 -3.46
N PRO A 225 16.27 17.86 -2.31
CA PRO A 225 17.37 18.39 -1.49
C PRO A 225 18.28 17.27 -0.99
N ALA A 226 19.57 17.58 -0.88
CA ALA A 226 20.56 16.60 -0.42
C ALA A 226 20.40 16.22 1.06
N THR A 227 19.78 17.09 1.84
CA THR A 227 19.58 16.92 3.29
C THR A 227 18.22 17.48 3.71
N GLY A 228 17.83 17.18 4.96
CA GLY A 228 16.58 17.70 5.52
C GLY A 228 15.41 16.75 5.40
N GLY A 229 14.22 17.25 5.74
CA GLY A 229 12.97 16.49 5.74
C GLY A 229 11.92 17.13 4.82
N PRO A 230 12.17 17.22 3.50
CA PRO A 230 11.20 17.84 2.62
C PRO A 230 9.90 17.01 2.58
N ARG A 231 8.76 17.69 2.43
CA ARG A 231 7.54 17.04 1.99
C ARG A 231 7.65 16.80 0.49
N VAL A 232 7.59 15.54 0.07
CA VAL A 232 7.67 15.16 -1.34
C VAL A 232 6.30 14.74 -1.82
N VAL A 233 5.66 15.59 -2.61
CA VAL A 233 4.28 15.39 -3.09
C VAL A 233 4.29 14.86 -4.50
N PHE A 234 3.85 13.62 -4.68
CA PHE A 234 3.70 13.00 -5.99
C PHE A 234 2.41 13.47 -6.65
N ARG A 235 2.51 14.12 -7.78
CA ARG A 235 1.38 14.39 -8.67
C ARG A 235 1.29 13.26 -9.69
N LEU A 236 0.25 12.43 -9.56
CA LEU A 236 -0.01 11.32 -10.47
C LEU A 236 -0.82 11.79 -11.68
N PRO A 237 -0.77 11.05 -12.80
CA PRO A 237 -1.60 11.33 -13.97
C PRO A 237 -3.08 11.38 -13.61
N HIS A 238 -3.83 12.21 -14.35
CA HIS A 238 -5.29 12.31 -14.20
C HIS A 238 -5.94 10.92 -14.33
N GLY A 239 -6.95 10.63 -13.51
CA GLY A 239 -7.62 9.33 -13.50
C GLY A 239 -6.88 8.21 -12.77
N SER A 240 -5.75 8.50 -12.11
CA SER A 240 -5.05 7.53 -11.27
C SER A 240 -5.93 7.09 -10.09
N GLY A 241 -6.25 5.80 -10.03
CA GLY A 241 -7.08 5.21 -9.01
C GLY A 241 -6.40 5.11 -7.62
N PRO A 242 -7.19 4.78 -6.58
CA PRO A 242 -6.70 4.61 -5.20
C PRO A 242 -5.54 3.61 -5.08
N GLY A 243 -5.58 2.50 -5.81
CA GLY A 243 -4.52 1.48 -5.78
C GLY A 243 -3.16 2.03 -6.20
N LEU A 244 -3.12 2.87 -7.24
CA LEU A 244 -1.89 3.50 -7.69
C LEU A 244 -1.34 4.50 -6.66
N ARG A 245 -2.22 5.23 -6.00
CA ARG A 245 -1.86 6.17 -4.91
C ARG A 245 -1.27 5.43 -3.71
N LEU A 246 -1.93 4.36 -3.25
CA LEU A 246 -1.43 3.52 -2.14
C LEU A 246 -0.10 2.85 -2.49
N TRP A 247 0.03 2.38 -3.74
CA TRP A 247 1.28 1.79 -4.20
C TRP A 247 2.42 2.81 -4.22
N THR A 248 2.16 4.03 -4.69
CA THR A 248 3.13 5.15 -4.69
C THR A 248 3.58 5.48 -3.27
N LEU A 249 2.63 5.62 -2.34
CA LEU A 249 2.94 5.86 -0.93
C LEU A 249 3.79 4.73 -0.35
N GLN A 250 3.42 3.49 -0.61
CA GLN A 250 4.19 2.35 -0.11
C GLN A 250 5.61 2.35 -0.67
N ALA A 251 5.77 2.49 -1.98
CA ALA A 251 7.07 2.48 -2.62
C ALA A 251 7.99 3.56 -2.03
N ALA A 252 7.50 4.79 -1.91
CA ALA A 252 8.28 5.91 -1.41
C ALA A 252 8.49 5.86 0.13
N ARG A 253 7.43 5.64 0.92
CA ARG A 253 7.52 5.60 2.38
C ARG A 253 8.34 4.41 2.89
N GLN A 254 8.28 3.27 2.23
CA GLN A 254 9.14 2.12 2.56
C GLN A 254 10.54 2.25 1.97
N GLY A 255 10.66 2.79 0.77
CA GLY A 255 11.94 2.99 0.10
C GLY A 255 12.84 4.01 0.79
N TRP A 256 12.28 5.08 1.33
CA TRP A 256 13.02 6.20 1.92
C TRP A 256 12.86 6.33 3.44
N GLY A 257 11.69 5.95 3.98
CA GLY A 257 11.30 6.24 5.36
C GLY A 257 12.24 5.66 6.40
N GLY A 258 12.81 6.54 7.23
CA GLY A 258 13.64 6.18 8.37
C GLY A 258 14.99 5.54 8.04
N LYS A 259 15.50 5.70 6.83
CA LYS A 259 16.74 5.05 6.34
C LYS A 259 17.97 5.95 6.34
N SER A 260 17.79 7.23 6.65
CA SER A 260 18.88 8.19 6.81
C SER A 260 18.54 9.20 7.90
N GLU A 261 19.55 9.67 8.60
CA GLU A 261 19.41 10.81 9.52
C GLU A 261 19.51 12.15 8.81
N ARG A 262 20.19 12.18 7.66
CA ARG A 262 20.44 13.40 6.89
C ARG A 262 19.32 13.73 5.92
N PHE A 263 18.68 12.71 5.33
CA PHE A 263 17.58 12.86 4.38
C PHE A 263 16.37 12.09 4.91
N ARG A 264 15.36 12.83 5.37
CA ARG A 264 14.13 12.32 6.02
C ARG A 264 12.89 12.80 5.30
N PRO A 265 12.69 12.44 4.03
CA PRO A 265 11.57 12.94 3.26
C PRO A 265 10.25 12.43 3.84
N TRP A 266 9.21 13.22 3.69
CA TRP A 266 7.82 12.86 3.96
C TRP A 266 7.09 12.67 2.62
N PRO A 267 7.04 11.45 2.07
CA PRO A 267 6.33 11.17 0.84
C PRO A 267 4.82 11.25 1.02
N ASP A 268 4.17 11.93 0.10
CA ASP A 268 2.73 12.12 0.02
C ASP A 268 2.25 12.05 -1.43
N VAL A 269 0.95 11.92 -1.66
CA VAL A 269 0.36 11.94 -3.00
C VAL A 269 -0.67 13.06 -3.05
N ALA A 270 -0.57 13.93 -4.05
CA ALA A 270 -1.50 15.02 -4.24
C ALA A 270 -2.96 14.53 -4.30
N ALA A 271 -3.89 15.29 -3.71
CA ALA A 271 -5.31 14.98 -3.84
C ALA A 271 -5.70 14.86 -5.31
N PRO A 272 -6.61 13.93 -5.69
CA PRO A 272 -7.08 13.87 -7.05
C PRO A 272 -7.77 15.19 -7.41
N GLN A 273 -7.39 15.75 -8.55
CA GLN A 273 -8.16 16.83 -9.15
C GLN A 273 -9.38 16.19 -9.82
N PHE A 274 -10.43 15.92 -9.06
CA PHE A 274 -11.68 15.47 -9.65
C PHE A 274 -12.42 16.65 -10.30
N PRO A 275 -12.80 16.57 -11.57
CA PRO A 275 -14.00 17.25 -12.00
C PRO A 275 -15.16 16.57 -11.26
N GLY A 276 -15.84 17.26 -10.39
CA GLY A 276 -16.97 16.87 -9.56
C GLY A 276 -17.52 15.43 -9.63
N PRO A 277 -18.42 15.02 -8.77
CA PRO A 277 -18.93 13.65 -8.76
C PRO A 277 -19.44 13.27 -10.14
N VAL A 278 -18.96 12.16 -10.69
CA VAL A 278 -19.46 11.62 -11.96
C VAL A 278 -20.94 11.30 -11.76
N PRO A 279 -21.86 11.95 -12.49
CA PRO A 279 -23.28 11.69 -12.34
C PRO A 279 -23.54 10.20 -12.60
N GLY A 280 -24.10 9.48 -11.62
CA GLY A 280 -24.46 8.07 -11.74
C GLY A 280 -23.43 7.07 -11.18
N SER A 281 -22.31 7.49 -10.61
CA SER A 281 -21.48 6.58 -9.81
C SER A 281 -22.18 6.30 -8.47
N ASP A 282 -22.42 5.03 -8.20
CA ASP A 282 -22.92 4.59 -6.90
C ASP A 282 -21.89 4.95 -5.83
N PRO A 283 -22.22 5.84 -4.86
CA PRO A 283 -21.27 6.24 -3.82
C PRO A 283 -20.83 5.07 -2.93
N ASP A 284 -21.56 3.96 -2.94
CA ASP A 284 -21.24 2.75 -2.19
C ASP A 284 -20.24 1.81 -2.91
N LEU A 285 -20.00 2.06 -4.20
CA LEU A 285 -19.06 1.28 -5.02
C LEU A 285 -17.67 1.89 -5.13
N GLU A 286 -17.42 3.07 -4.56
CA GLU A 286 -16.05 3.59 -4.45
C GLU A 286 -15.28 2.77 -3.41
N PRO A 287 -14.45 1.79 -3.82
CA PRO A 287 -13.55 1.11 -2.89
C PRO A 287 -12.55 2.14 -2.41
N GLY A 288 -12.71 2.54 -1.15
CA GLY A 288 -11.83 3.37 -0.35
C GLY A 288 -10.83 4.23 -1.10
N SER A 289 -11.14 5.51 -1.35
CA SER A 289 -10.09 6.49 -1.59
C SER A 289 -9.33 6.68 -0.29
N ASP A 290 -8.39 5.77 -0.02
CA ASP A 290 -7.68 5.68 1.26
C ASP A 290 -6.76 6.86 1.56
N VAL A 291 -6.64 7.81 0.63
CA VAL A 291 -5.77 8.97 0.79
C VAL A 291 -6.49 10.21 0.33
N VAL A 292 -7.07 10.93 1.27
CA VAL A 292 -7.38 12.35 1.08
C VAL A 292 -6.09 13.11 1.34
N GLY A 293 -5.46 13.63 0.30
CA GLY A 293 -4.43 14.64 0.45
C GLY A 293 -5.03 15.84 1.19
N GLU A 294 -4.21 16.55 1.96
CA GLU A 294 -4.60 17.82 2.59
C GLU A 294 -5.22 18.76 1.56
N SER A 295 -6.25 19.51 1.96
CA SER A 295 -6.71 20.62 1.13
C SER A 295 -5.56 21.64 0.97
N PRO A 296 -5.49 22.38 -0.15
CA PRO A 296 -4.49 23.42 -0.34
C PRO A 296 -4.46 24.44 0.81
N GLU A 297 -5.61 24.72 1.44
CA GLU A 297 -5.73 25.62 2.58
C GLU A 297 -5.15 25.02 3.87
N GLN A 298 -5.22 23.71 4.05
CA GLN A 298 -4.64 23.01 5.20
C GLN A 298 -3.11 22.91 5.06
N SER A 299 -2.64 22.72 3.82
CA SER A 299 -1.20 22.78 3.51
C SER A 299 -0.61 24.17 3.81
N ALA A 300 -1.36 25.24 3.56
CA ALA A 300 -0.94 26.60 3.86
C ALA A 300 -0.92 26.93 5.36
N ARG A 301 -1.82 26.34 6.17
CA ARG A 301 -1.87 26.53 7.63
C ARG A 301 -0.76 25.79 8.39
N ASN A 302 -0.30 24.66 7.86
CA ASN A 302 0.70 23.81 8.50
C ASN A 302 2.14 24.28 8.21
N GLY A 303 2.38 25.57 8.16
CA GLY A 303 3.63 26.28 7.91
C GLY A 303 4.87 25.39 7.91
N THR A 304 5.33 24.96 6.74
CA THR A 304 6.39 23.98 6.59
C THR A 304 7.74 24.64 6.83
N ALA A 305 8.38 24.28 7.92
CA ALA A 305 9.81 24.61 8.14
C ALA A 305 10.73 23.83 7.17
N ALA A 306 10.21 22.88 6.39
CA ALA A 306 10.90 22.16 5.33
C ALA A 306 10.12 22.38 4.01
N GLY A 307 10.80 22.87 2.97
CA GLY A 307 10.17 23.16 1.67
C GLY A 307 9.42 21.95 1.11
N GLU A 308 8.28 22.21 0.48
CA GLU A 308 7.56 21.21 -0.29
C GLU A 308 8.22 21.05 -1.67
N VAL A 309 8.39 19.80 -2.11
CA VAL A 309 8.87 19.46 -3.45
C VAL A 309 7.78 18.67 -4.16
N VAL A 310 7.28 19.21 -5.25
CA VAL A 310 6.29 18.52 -6.09
C VAL A 310 7.02 17.74 -7.17
N VAL A 311 6.72 16.45 -7.27
CA VAL A 311 7.21 15.54 -8.30
C VAL A 311 6.06 15.22 -9.25
N ASP A 312 6.14 15.69 -10.48
CA ASP A 312 5.11 15.46 -11.49
C ASP A 312 5.40 14.17 -12.28
N ILE A 313 4.74 13.08 -11.90
CA ILE A 313 4.91 11.79 -12.58
C ILE A 313 4.33 11.82 -13.99
N ALA A 314 3.31 12.66 -14.26
CA ALA A 314 2.75 12.78 -15.60
C ALA A 314 3.79 13.33 -16.60
N GLU A 315 4.69 14.23 -16.16
CA GLU A 315 5.82 14.69 -16.95
C GLU A 315 6.75 13.52 -17.33
N GLY A 316 7.09 12.68 -16.36
CA GLY A 316 8.00 11.54 -16.55
C GLY A 316 7.49 10.48 -17.52
N ILE A 317 6.19 10.42 -17.75
CA ILE A 317 5.56 9.48 -18.68
C ILE A 317 4.96 10.16 -19.92
N SER A 318 5.28 11.43 -20.16
CA SER A 318 4.70 12.24 -21.25
C SER A 318 4.93 11.68 -22.66
N GLY A 319 5.94 10.82 -22.84
CA GLY A 319 6.19 10.10 -24.10
C GLY A 319 5.21 8.97 -24.41
N LEU A 320 4.31 8.60 -23.46
CA LEU A 320 3.25 7.64 -23.72
C LEU A 320 2.07 8.31 -24.45
N ARG A 321 1.43 7.56 -25.33
CA ARG A 321 0.22 8.03 -26.02
C ARG A 321 -0.92 8.24 -25.01
N PRO A 322 -1.76 9.27 -25.19
CA PRO A 322 -2.87 9.51 -24.28
C PRO A 322 -3.78 8.29 -24.12
N ALA A 323 -4.30 8.09 -22.92
CA ALA A 323 -5.12 6.95 -22.49
C ALA A 323 -6.52 6.87 -23.15
N GLY A 324 -6.68 7.22 -24.44
CA GLY A 324 -7.96 7.13 -25.15
C GLY A 324 -8.46 5.70 -25.40
N SER A 325 -7.67 4.68 -25.08
CA SER A 325 -8.04 3.27 -25.24
C SER A 325 -7.78 2.48 -23.94
N PRO A 326 -8.48 1.35 -23.72
CA PRO A 326 -8.20 0.46 -22.61
C PRO A 326 -6.74 0.03 -22.51
N ALA A 327 -6.09 -0.25 -23.63
CA ALA A 327 -4.67 -0.60 -23.68
C ALA A 327 -3.78 0.57 -23.23
N GLY A 328 -4.06 1.80 -23.68
CA GLY A 328 -3.35 3.01 -23.27
C GLY A 328 -3.51 3.31 -21.78
N ALA A 329 -4.69 3.12 -21.21
CA ALA A 329 -4.91 3.32 -19.77
C ALA A 329 -4.09 2.34 -18.92
N VAL A 330 -4.05 1.06 -19.31
CA VAL A 330 -3.22 0.04 -18.64
C VAL A 330 -1.73 0.35 -18.80
N ALA A 331 -1.28 0.74 -20.01
CA ALA A 331 0.10 1.15 -20.26
C ALA A 331 0.50 2.35 -19.38
N THR A 332 -0.39 3.33 -19.23
CA THR A 332 -0.20 4.50 -18.35
C THR A 332 -0.04 4.09 -16.90
N ALA A 333 -0.91 3.22 -16.36
CA ALA A 333 -0.80 2.73 -14.98
C ALA A 333 0.52 1.97 -14.74
N MET A 334 0.93 1.14 -15.70
CA MET A 334 2.20 0.42 -15.66
C MET A 334 3.39 1.38 -15.67
N ALA A 335 3.37 2.38 -16.56
CA ALA A 335 4.44 3.38 -16.68
C ALA A 335 4.53 4.28 -15.45
N THR A 336 3.40 4.70 -14.88
CA THR A 336 3.35 5.48 -13.65
C THR A 336 3.98 4.72 -12.49
N SER A 337 3.61 3.45 -12.30
CA SER A 337 4.22 2.61 -11.26
C SER A 337 5.73 2.44 -11.50
N TYR A 338 6.14 2.29 -12.75
CA TYR A 338 7.55 2.17 -13.10
C TYR A 338 8.32 3.47 -12.85
N ALA A 339 7.74 4.63 -13.18
CA ALA A 339 8.34 5.94 -12.93
C ALA A 339 8.59 6.18 -11.43
N VAL A 340 7.60 5.86 -10.59
CA VAL A 340 7.75 5.94 -9.13
C VAL A 340 8.84 4.97 -8.65
N ALA A 341 8.87 3.73 -9.12
CA ALA A 341 9.91 2.76 -8.73
C ALA A 341 11.31 3.23 -9.12
N ALA A 342 11.47 3.76 -10.34
CA ALA A 342 12.73 4.29 -10.85
C ALA A 342 13.19 5.49 -10.00
N LEU A 343 12.29 6.42 -9.69
CA LEU A 343 12.60 7.56 -8.83
C LEU A 343 12.99 7.14 -7.41
N VAL A 344 12.25 6.19 -6.82
CA VAL A 344 12.59 5.63 -5.50
C VAL A 344 14.00 5.04 -5.51
N ALA A 345 14.37 4.31 -6.54
CA ALA A 345 15.70 3.73 -6.67
C ALA A 345 16.78 4.81 -6.88
N CYS A 346 16.59 5.77 -7.78
CA CYS A 346 17.56 6.84 -8.03
C CYS A 346 17.82 7.71 -6.79
N VAL A 347 16.76 8.12 -6.09
CA VAL A 347 16.87 8.85 -4.81
C VAL A 347 17.60 8.02 -3.76
N ALA A 348 17.26 6.73 -3.65
CA ALA A 348 17.91 5.85 -2.70
C ALA A 348 19.41 5.68 -3.00
N VAL A 349 19.79 5.56 -4.26
CA VAL A 349 21.19 5.48 -4.67
C VAL A 349 21.94 6.77 -4.34
N ARG A 350 21.34 7.92 -4.67
CA ARG A 350 21.93 9.24 -4.39
C ARG A 350 22.19 9.47 -2.89
N HIS A 351 21.28 9.01 -2.03
CA HIS A 351 21.34 9.20 -0.58
C HIS A 351 21.89 7.99 0.18
N GLY A 352 22.30 6.91 -0.50
CA GLY A 352 22.81 5.69 0.14
C GLY A 352 21.78 4.92 0.95
N LEU A 353 20.50 4.93 0.54
CA LEU A 353 19.39 4.30 1.28
C LEU A 353 19.19 2.84 0.89
N ARG A 354 19.05 1.95 1.85
CA ARG A 354 18.72 0.53 1.63
C ARG A 354 17.22 0.38 1.31
N PHE A 355 16.82 0.69 0.09
CA PHE A 355 15.41 0.85 -0.29
C PHE A 355 14.60 -0.45 -0.35
N ALA A 356 15.25 -1.63 -0.40
CA ALA A 356 14.55 -2.92 -0.41
C ALA A 356 14.27 -3.50 0.99
N THR A 357 14.71 -2.86 2.09
CA THR A 357 14.54 -3.39 3.46
C THR A 357 13.27 -2.87 4.14
N HIS A 358 12.69 -3.66 5.08
CA HIS A 358 11.45 -3.32 5.81
C HIS A 358 11.57 -3.65 7.30
N ASP A 359 12.60 -3.17 7.96
CA ASP A 359 12.96 -3.61 9.30
C ASP A 359 11.87 -3.32 10.33
N ALA A 360 11.22 -2.14 10.23
CA ALA A 360 10.15 -1.77 11.15
C ALA A 360 8.89 -2.64 10.99
N VAL A 361 8.51 -3.00 9.75
CA VAL A 361 7.33 -3.84 9.47
C VAL A 361 7.45 -5.20 10.14
N ASN A 362 8.65 -5.77 10.22
CA ASN A 362 8.87 -7.05 10.89
C ASN A 362 8.63 -6.98 12.40
N ARG A 363 8.68 -5.79 13.00
CA ARG A 363 8.52 -5.62 14.45
C ARG A 363 7.06 -5.83 14.88
N TYR A 364 6.10 -5.14 14.28
CA TYR A 364 4.70 -5.36 14.64
C TYR A 364 4.25 -6.79 14.32
N LYS A 365 4.75 -7.39 13.23
CA LYS A 365 4.44 -8.79 12.88
C LYS A 365 4.85 -9.78 13.94
N ARG A 366 5.97 -9.54 14.63
CA ARG A 366 6.41 -10.38 15.78
C ARG A 366 5.52 -10.19 17.00
N LEU A 367 4.89 -9.03 17.16
CA LEU A 367 3.99 -8.74 18.28
C LEU A 367 2.56 -9.27 18.05
N MET A 368 2.15 -9.54 16.81
CA MET A 368 0.79 -10.02 16.52
C MET A 368 0.36 -11.27 17.31
N PRO A 369 1.22 -12.30 17.49
CA PRO A 369 0.84 -13.47 18.29
C PRO A 369 0.73 -13.18 19.78
N LEU A 370 1.38 -12.12 20.26
CA LEU A 370 1.48 -11.74 21.67
C LEU A 370 0.51 -10.60 22.03
N ALA A 371 -0.01 -9.90 21.01
CA ALA A 371 -0.96 -8.83 21.24
C ALA A 371 -2.28 -9.45 21.73
N PRO A 372 -2.76 -9.10 22.93
CA PRO A 372 -4.10 -9.50 23.35
C PRO A 372 -5.08 -8.95 22.32
N THR A 373 -6.05 -9.76 21.96
CA THR A 373 -7.14 -9.28 21.11
C THR A 373 -7.75 -8.08 21.80
N ALA A 374 -8.22 -7.10 21.05
CA ALA A 374 -8.80 -5.88 21.64
C ALA A 374 -10.00 -6.17 22.57
N THR A 375 -10.58 -7.38 22.45
CA THR A 375 -11.65 -7.93 23.28
C THR A 375 -11.16 -8.43 24.65
N ASP A 376 -9.89 -8.86 24.78
CA ASP A 376 -9.38 -9.53 25.98
C ASP A 376 -8.76 -8.57 27.00
N ARG A 377 -8.71 -7.28 26.70
CA ARG A 377 -8.17 -6.29 27.65
C ARG A 377 -9.26 -5.76 28.57
N PRO A 378 -9.17 -6.00 29.89
CA PRO A 378 -9.98 -5.27 30.86
C PRO A 378 -9.67 -3.76 30.70
N GLY A 379 -10.66 -2.96 30.29
CA GLY A 379 -10.48 -1.53 30.02
C GLY A 379 -9.99 -1.15 28.63
N GLY A 380 -10.01 -2.05 27.66
CA GLY A 380 -9.49 -1.86 26.29
C GLY A 380 -10.13 -0.74 25.50
N GLY A 381 -9.42 0.39 25.40
CA GLY A 381 -9.73 1.55 24.54
C GLY A 381 -10.94 2.37 24.97
N ARG A 382 -10.80 3.69 24.97
CA ARG A 382 -11.92 4.62 25.18
C ARG A 382 -12.91 4.47 24.03
N ALA A 383 -14.20 4.34 24.35
CA ALA A 383 -15.25 4.36 23.35
C ALA A 383 -15.44 5.77 22.81
N VAL A 384 -15.71 5.89 21.53
CA VAL A 384 -16.09 7.13 20.83
C VAL A 384 -17.26 6.83 19.91
N GLY A 385 -18.33 7.62 19.98
CA GLY A 385 -19.58 7.41 19.25
C GLY A 385 -19.75 8.30 18.03
N SER A 386 -18.94 9.36 17.94
CA SER A 386 -19.02 10.34 16.85
C SER A 386 -17.65 10.89 16.47
N VAL A 387 -17.58 11.57 15.33
CA VAL A 387 -16.35 12.26 14.89
C VAL A 387 -16.04 13.46 15.78
N ASP A 388 -17.07 14.12 16.35
CA ASP A 388 -16.87 15.22 17.30
C ASP A 388 -16.23 14.73 18.60
N GLU A 389 -16.71 13.61 19.14
CA GLU A 389 -16.11 12.99 20.32
C GLU A 389 -14.69 12.51 20.06
N LEU A 390 -14.45 11.90 18.87
CA LEU A 390 -13.11 11.52 18.43
C LEU A 390 -12.17 12.73 18.36
N ALA A 391 -12.62 13.84 17.79
CA ALA A 391 -11.86 15.09 17.72
C ALA A 391 -11.51 15.63 19.11
N GLY A 392 -12.47 15.66 20.04
CA GLY A 392 -12.25 16.08 21.43
C GLY A 392 -11.20 15.20 22.15
N VAL A 393 -11.31 13.88 21.98
CA VAL A 393 -10.34 12.93 22.56
C VAL A 393 -8.94 13.13 21.99
N LEU A 394 -8.84 13.29 20.68
CA LEU A 394 -7.54 13.51 20.02
C LEU A 394 -6.95 14.87 20.40
N ALA A 395 -7.74 15.93 20.47
CA ALA A 395 -7.28 17.26 20.90
C ALA A 395 -6.69 17.20 22.33
N GLY A 396 -7.39 16.57 23.27
CA GLY A 396 -6.87 16.36 24.63
C GLY A 396 -5.57 15.55 24.66
N TRP A 397 -5.53 14.45 23.91
CA TRP A 397 -4.34 13.59 23.83
C TRP A 397 -3.13 14.29 23.21
N LEU A 398 -3.35 15.13 22.19
CA LEU A 398 -2.31 15.93 21.54
C LEU A 398 -1.84 17.12 22.40
N ALA A 399 -2.72 17.70 23.21
CA ALA A 399 -2.36 18.76 24.14
C ALA A 399 -1.34 18.31 25.20
N GLU A 400 -1.44 17.04 25.62
CA GLU A 400 -0.50 16.42 26.54
C GLU A 400 0.82 16.01 25.86
N ARG A 401 0.92 16.11 24.53
CA ARG A 401 2.07 15.66 23.69
C ARG A 401 2.44 16.69 22.66
N PRO A 402 2.99 17.85 23.09
CA PRO A 402 3.32 18.96 22.18
C PRO A 402 4.38 18.58 21.15
N GLU A 403 5.17 17.51 21.37
CA GLU A 403 6.14 16.97 20.44
C GLU A 403 5.50 16.30 19.21
N LEU A 404 4.20 15.94 19.28
CA LEU A 404 3.48 15.35 18.14
C LEU A 404 2.94 16.47 17.25
N THR A 405 3.49 16.58 16.06
CA THR A 405 3.10 17.58 15.05
C THR A 405 2.06 17.07 14.07
N ALA A 406 1.87 15.74 14.02
CA ALA A 406 0.89 15.08 13.16
C ALA A 406 0.29 13.85 13.85
N VAL A 407 -0.90 13.43 13.40
CA VAL A 407 -1.54 12.21 13.84
C VAL A 407 -2.08 11.42 12.66
N HIS A 408 -1.81 10.11 12.65
CA HIS A 408 -2.47 9.16 11.76
C HIS A 408 -3.64 8.51 12.50
N VAL A 409 -4.83 8.62 11.98
CA VAL A 409 -6.02 7.91 12.45
C VAL A 409 -6.20 6.68 11.58
N VAL A 410 -6.07 5.50 12.18
CA VAL A 410 -6.05 4.23 11.45
C VAL A 410 -7.25 3.39 11.86
N GLY A 411 -8.24 3.28 10.97
CA GLY A 411 -9.49 2.57 11.21
C GLY A 411 -9.41 1.10 10.81
N TYR A 412 -9.60 0.18 11.76
CA TYR A 412 -9.63 -1.26 11.54
C TYR A 412 -11.08 -1.76 11.50
N GLY A 413 -11.65 -1.80 10.29
CA GLY A 413 -13.01 -2.27 10.01
C GLY A 413 -13.66 -1.48 8.87
N ALA A 414 -14.66 -2.11 8.22
CA ALA A 414 -15.28 -1.59 7.01
C ALA A 414 -15.83 -0.18 7.16
N GLY A 415 -15.44 0.68 6.26
CA GLY A 415 -15.98 2.02 6.16
C GLY A 415 -15.60 2.98 7.29
N LEU A 416 -14.83 2.53 8.30
CA LEU A 416 -14.51 3.36 9.45
C LEU A 416 -13.68 4.58 9.08
N ALA A 417 -12.62 4.39 8.28
CA ALA A 417 -11.83 5.52 7.78
C ALA A 417 -12.66 6.46 6.90
N ARG A 418 -13.59 5.92 6.12
CA ARG A 418 -14.54 6.72 5.31
C ARG A 418 -15.46 7.55 6.20
N ALA A 419 -16.06 6.95 7.26
CA ALA A 419 -16.91 7.66 8.20
C ALA A 419 -16.18 8.82 8.90
N VAL A 420 -14.95 8.58 9.34
CA VAL A 420 -14.09 9.60 9.98
C VAL A 420 -13.78 10.73 9.01
N ARG A 421 -13.47 10.42 7.72
CA ARG A 421 -13.22 11.44 6.70
C ARG A 421 -14.48 12.25 6.37
N ALA A 422 -15.62 11.59 6.20
CA ALA A 422 -16.90 12.26 5.94
C ALA A 422 -17.27 13.25 7.06
N GLY A 423 -16.89 12.94 8.32
CA GLY A 423 -17.04 13.84 9.46
C GLY A 423 -16.00 14.96 9.53
N ARG A 424 -15.14 15.10 8.51
CA ARG A 424 -14.15 16.19 8.38
C ARG A 424 -13.22 16.34 9.60
N LEU A 425 -12.77 15.22 10.16
CA LEU A 425 -11.88 15.21 11.33
C LEU A 425 -10.64 16.10 11.12
N THR A 426 -10.11 16.13 9.90
CA THR A 426 -8.93 16.92 9.53
C THR A 426 -9.13 18.43 9.71
N GLU A 427 -10.36 18.92 9.64
CA GLU A 427 -10.71 20.35 9.80
C GLU A 427 -10.91 20.74 11.28
N ARG A 428 -11.00 19.76 12.19
CA ARG A 428 -11.35 19.92 13.60
C ARG A 428 -10.15 19.96 14.54
N LEU A 429 -8.98 19.61 14.04
CA LEU A 429 -7.75 19.54 14.83
C LEU A 429 -6.73 20.55 14.32
N ASP A 430 -6.07 21.24 15.25
CA ASP A 430 -4.96 22.15 14.96
C ASP A 430 -3.64 21.38 14.80
N ARG A 431 -3.68 20.30 14.03
CA ARG A 431 -2.54 19.44 13.71
C ARG A 431 -2.81 18.75 12.39
N ARG A 432 -1.74 18.35 11.72
CA ARG A 432 -1.86 17.52 10.52
C ARG A 432 -2.50 16.18 10.87
N VAL A 433 -3.59 15.83 10.19
CA VAL A 433 -4.31 14.56 10.36
C VAL A 433 -4.32 13.79 9.05
N GLU A 434 -3.90 12.54 9.08
CA GLU A 434 -4.08 11.60 7.98
C GLU A 434 -5.00 10.46 8.43
N VAL A 435 -6.03 10.14 7.65
CA VAL A 435 -7.00 9.08 7.98
C VAL A 435 -6.84 7.92 7.01
N HIS A 436 -6.60 6.73 7.52
CA HIS A 436 -6.26 5.55 6.75
C HIS A 436 -7.06 4.31 7.14
N GLU A 437 -7.20 3.38 6.20
CA GLU A 437 -7.69 2.03 6.42
C GLU A 437 -6.61 1.15 7.07
N GLY A 438 -7.03 0.31 8.04
CA GLY A 438 -6.20 -0.42 8.97
C GLY A 438 -5.05 -1.24 8.41
N SER A 439 -5.28 -2.45 7.90
CA SER A 439 -4.16 -3.29 7.47
C SER A 439 -3.38 -2.70 6.29
N GLY A 440 -4.04 -1.93 5.40
CA GLY A 440 -3.39 -1.20 4.31
C GLY A 440 -2.33 -0.23 4.82
N TRP A 441 -2.67 0.57 5.84
CA TRP A 441 -1.73 1.51 6.45
C TRP A 441 -0.45 0.84 6.97
N ASN A 442 -0.56 -0.35 7.56
CA ASN A 442 0.60 -1.10 8.05
C ASN A 442 1.58 -1.45 6.91
N HIS A 443 1.09 -1.58 5.69
CA HIS A 443 1.92 -1.87 4.53
C HIS A 443 2.56 -0.60 3.94
N HIS A 444 1.84 0.53 3.87
CA HIS A 444 2.38 1.71 3.19
C HIS A 444 3.01 2.76 4.11
N SER A 445 2.58 2.91 5.36
CA SER A 445 3.02 4.03 6.21
C SER A 445 3.76 3.63 7.48
N TYR A 446 3.54 2.41 8.00
CA TYR A 446 4.10 2.00 9.28
C TYR A 446 5.62 2.18 9.36
N GLN A 447 6.37 1.83 8.30
CA GLN A 447 7.83 1.98 8.24
C GLN A 447 8.25 3.45 8.47
N LEU A 448 7.63 4.39 7.78
CA LEU A 448 7.91 5.82 7.92
C LEU A 448 7.57 6.33 9.32
N VAL A 449 6.34 6.06 9.77
CA VAL A 449 5.82 6.51 11.06
C VAL A 449 6.61 5.94 12.22
N TRP A 450 7.04 4.69 12.14
CA TRP A 450 7.92 4.09 13.14
C TRP A 450 9.17 4.94 13.41
N HIS A 451 9.78 5.47 12.36
CA HIS A 451 11.00 6.28 12.43
C HIS A 451 10.75 7.78 12.65
N THR A 452 9.51 8.25 12.55
CA THR A 452 9.16 9.66 12.71
C THR A 452 8.52 9.91 14.08
N ARG A 453 9.33 10.33 15.06
CA ARG A 453 8.90 10.44 16.46
C ARG A 453 7.84 11.51 16.69
N SER A 454 7.73 12.50 15.83
CA SER A 454 6.73 13.58 15.90
C SER A 454 5.35 13.20 15.38
N VAL A 455 5.13 11.94 14.98
CA VAL A 455 3.84 11.45 14.48
C VAL A 455 3.21 10.52 15.50
N GLY A 456 2.01 10.87 15.94
CA GLY A 456 1.16 10.03 16.76
C GLY A 456 0.28 9.10 15.92
N VAL A 457 -0.22 8.02 16.51
CA VAL A 457 -1.13 7.08 15.84
C VAL A 457 -2.35 6.78 16.73
N ALA A 458 -3.52 7.14 16.26
CA ALA A 458 -4.79 6.72 16.86
C ALA A 458 -5.29 5.47 16.13
N VAL A 459 -5.26 4.35 16.82
CA VAL A 459 -5.80 3.07 16.35
C VAL A 459 -7.28 3.01 16.71
N LEU A 460 -8.15 2.98 15.73
CA LEU A 460 -9.59 3.00 15.89
C LEU A 460 -10.19 1.65 15.45
N LEU A 461 -10.84 0.97 16.39
CA LEU A 461 -11.44 -0.35 16.16
C LEU A 461 -12.93 -0.22 15.88
N ALA A 462 -13.40 -0.81 14.79
CA ALA A 462 -14.84 -0.97 14.56
C ALA A 462 -15.44 -1.99 15.54
N PRO A 463 -16.75 -1.88 15.87
CA PRO A 463 -17.44 -2.87 16.68
C PRO A 463 -17.35 -4.26 16.02
N VAL A 464 -17.20 -5.27 16.85
CA VAL A 464 -17.24 -6.67 16.39
C VAL A 464 -18.70 -7.02 16.11
N GLN A 465 -19.07 -7.11 14.86
CA GLN A 465 -20.37 -7.64 14.46
C GLN A 465 -20.21 -9.11 14.07
N PRO A 466 -21.09 -10.01 14.55
CA PRO A 466 -21.10 -11.38 14.10
C PRO A 466 -21.28 -11.44 12.58
N VAL A 467 -20.45 -12.21 11.91
CA VAL A 467 -20.60 -12.46 10.47
C VAL A 467 -21.48 -13.70 10.34
N VAL A 468 -22.65 -13.55 9.75
CA VAL A 468 -23.60 -14.65 9.53
C VAL A 468 -23.90 -14.72 8.04
N THR A 469 -23.30 -15.71 7.36
CA THR A 469 -23.56 -15.99 5.94
C THR A 469 -24.51 -17.16 5.74
N GLY A 470 -24.81 -17.90 6.80
CA GLY A 470 -25.53 -19.17 6.77
C GLY A 470 -24.65 -20.36 6.36
N ASP A 471 -23.32 -20.14 6.23
CA ASP A 471 -22.32 -21.18 6.01
C ASP A 471 -21.34 -21.22 7.17
N PRO A 472 -21.38 -22.23 8.04
CA PRO A 472 -20.49 -22.29 9.19
C PRO A 472 -19.00 -22.26 8.85
N ALA A 473 -18.59 -22.82 7.71
CA ALA A 473 -17.18 -22.81 7.28
C ALA A 473 -16.75 -21.41 6.82
N LEU A 474 -17.62 -20.72 6.08
CA LEU A 474 -17.37 -19.35 5.64
C LEU A 474 -17.42 -18.37 6.84
N ASP A 475 -18.38 -18.55 7.76
CA ASP A 475 -18.49 -17.74 8.97
C ASP A 475 -17.25 -17.89 9.86
N ALA A 476 -16.72 -19.11 10.01
CA ALA A 476 -15.47 -19.37 10.71
C ALA A 476 -14.27 -18.69 10.04
N ALA A 477 -14.18 -18.77 8.71
CA ALA A 477 -13.10 -18.13 7.95
C ALA A 477 -13.12 -16.59 8.07
N LEU A 478 -14.30 -15.98 7.97
CA LEU A 478 -14.47 -14.53 8.11
C LEU A 478 -14.22 -14.06 9.56
N THR A 479 -14.61 -14.86 10.55
CA THR A 479 -14.30 -14.61 11.96
C THR A 479 -12.78 -14.64 12.19
N ALA A 480 -12.06 -15.58 11.62
CA ALA A 480 -10.60 -15.66 11.71
C ALA A 480 -9.91 -14.44 11.04
N GLN A 481 -10.46 -13.93 9.94
CA GLN A 481 -10.00 -12.67 9.33
C GLN A 481 -10.17 -11.49 10.31
N ARG A 482 -11.34 -11.37 10.95
CA ARG A 482 -11.62 -10.31 11.92
C ARG A 482 -10.66 -10.37 13.10
N HIS A 483 -10.46 -11.52 13.71
CA HIS A 483 -9.51 -11.69 14.81
C HIS A 483 -8.08 -11.32 14.41
N THR A 484 -7.69 -11.65 13.18
CA THR A 484 -6.35 -11.27 12.69
C THR A 484 -6.24 -9.77 12.47
N LEU A 485 -7.29 -9.11 11.97
CA LEU A 485 -7.34 -7.66 11.83
C LEU A 485 -7.22 -6.96 13.19
N ASP A 486 -7.91 -7.45 14.21
CA ASP A 486 -7.84 -6.94 15.59
C ASP A 486 -6.44 -7.17 16.20
N ALA A 487 -5.80 -8.32 15.92
CA ALA A 487 -4.43 -8.59 16.34
C ALA A 487 -3.41 -7.65 15.67
N ILE A 488 -3.59 -7.31 14.40
CA ILE A 488 -2.77 -6.30 13.71
C ILE A 488 -2.93 -4.93 14.38
N ALA A 489 -4.16 -4.53 14.67
CA ALA A 489 -4.45 -3.27 15.36
C ALA A 489 -3.80 -3.20 16.74
N GLY A 490 -3.96 -4.25 17.54
CA GLY A 490 -3.34 -4.37 18.86
C GLY A 490 -1.82 -4.32 18.82
N ALA A 491 -1.20 -5.06 17.88
CA ALA A 491 0.24 -5.04 17.67
C ALA A 491 0.74 -3.65 17.21
N THR A 492 -0.02 -2.97 16.37
CA THR A 492 0.26 -1.60 15.94
C THR A 492 0.27 -0.65 17.13
N TYR A 493 -0.77 -0.69 17.95
CA TYR A 493 -0.88 0.11 19.16
C TYR A 493 0.31 -0.13 20.10
N VAL A 494 0.58 -1.39 20.46
CA VAL A 494 1.66 -1.75 21.39
C VAL A 494 3.03 -1.36 20.85
N SER A 495 3.28 -1.59 19.56
CA SER A 495 4.59 -1.31 18.96
C SER A 495 4.93 0.17 18.91
N LEU A 496 3.92 1.05 18.83
CA LEU A 496 4.12 2.50 18.71
C LEU A 496 3.97 3.26 20.02
N ALA A 497 3.71 2.56 21.16
CA ALA A 497 3.66 3.20 22.46
C ALA A 497 4.99 3.96 22.78
N PRO A 498 4.95 5.12 23.49
CA PRO A 498 3.78 5.77 24.10
C PRO A 498 3.01 6.74 23.18
N ARG A 499 3.39 6.86 21.89
CA ARG A 499 2.78 7.78 20.92
C ARG A 499 1.64 7.16 20.11
N SER A 500 0.98 6.17 20.68
CA SER A 500 -0.22 5.55 20.12
C SER A 500 -1.38 5.64 21.09
N LEU A 501 -2.60 5.72 20.56
CA LEU A 501 -3.85 5.76 21.31
C LEU A 501 -4.77 4.67 20.74
N LEU A 502 -5.40 3.88 21.61
CA LEU A 502 -6.37 2.84 21.23
C LEU A 502 -7.78 3.31 21.54
N LEU A 503 -8.65 3.31 20.55
CA LEU A 503 -10.05 3.75 20.63
C LEU A 503 -10.98 2.69 20.06
N ARG A 504 -12.22 2.63 20.53
CA ARG A 504 -13.31 1.82 19.97
C ARG A 504 -14.39 2.71 19.39
N TRP A 505 -14.77 2.44 18.17
CA TRP A 505 -15.87 3.13 17.51
C TRP A 505 -17.19 2.48 17.90
N CYS A 506 -18.04 3.23 18.57
CA CYS A 506 -19.35 2.76 19.06
C CYS A 506 -20.43 3.76 18.59
N PRO A 507 -20.86 3.74 17.31
CA PRO A 507 -21.86 4.68 16.81
C PRO A 507 -23.18 4.51 17.58
N GLY A 508 -23.74 5.61 18.06
CA GLY A 508 -24.98 5.61 18.85
C GLY A 508 -24.80 5.54 20.38
N ALA A 509 -23.55 5.43 20.87
CA ALA A 509 -23.27 5.50 22.32
C ALA A 509 -23.16 6.95 22.84
N SER A 510 -23.77 7.91 22.19
CA SER A 510 -23.81 9.30 22.64
C SER A 510 -24.83 9.47 23.77
N GLY A 511 -24.33 9.64 24.97
CA GLY A 511 -25.14 10.05 26.14
C GLY A 511 -25.15 9.04 27.29
N ASP A 512 -24.60 9.46 28.42
CA ASP A 512 -24.74 8.85 29.75
C ASP A 512 -24.04 7.50 30.03
N ALA A 513 -22.74 7.41 29.83
CA ALA A 513 -21.92 6.57 30.69
C ALA A 513 -21.19 7.49 31.68
N GLY A 514 -21.85 7.69 32.83
CA GLY A 514 -21.43 8.57 33.88
C GLY A 514 -19.96 8.50 34.25
N ALA A 515 -19.45 9.63 34.67
CA ALA A 515 -18.18 9.80 35.36
C ALA A 515 -18.11 8.86 36.60
N GLY A 516 -17.84 7.59 36.34
CA GLY A 516 -17.54 6.60 37.37
C GLY A 516 -16.12 6.86 37.86
N ALA A 517 -16.03 7.32 39.07
CA ALA A 517 -14.91 7.72 39.88
C ALA A 517 -13.63 6.94 39.57
N ILE A 518 -12.57 7.65 39.22
CA ILE A 518 -11.20 7.18 39.32
C ILE A 518 -10.89 7.03 40.81
N GLY A 519 -11.15 5.83 41.34
CA GLY A 519 -10.70 5.46 42.64
C GLY A 519 -9.17 5.49 42.70
N SER A 520 -8.62 6.44 43.45
CA SER A 520 -7.24 6.51 43.85
C SER A 520 -6.87 5.26 44.66
N GLY A 521 -6.44 4.20 44.01
CA GLY A 521 -5.82 3.03 44.64
C GLY A 521 -4.48 3.41 45.25
N ARG A 522 -4.47 3.68 46.54
CA ARG A 522 -3.23 3.76 47.35
C ARG A 522 -2.44 2.47 47.17
N THR A 523 -1.22 2.62 46.74
CA THR A 523 -0.17 1.59 46.88
C THR A 523 0.08 1.34 48.34
N GLY A 524 -0.36 0.16 48.83
CA GLY A 524 0.05 -0.38 50.14
C GLY A 524 1.37 -1.12 50.00
N ASP A 525 2.38 -0.67 50.71
CA ASP A 525 3.60 -1.40 51.04
C ASP A 525 3.28 -2.76 51.65
N ALA A 526 3.90 -3.81 51.16
CA ALA A 526 4.11 -5.03 51.92
C ALA A 526 5.39 -5.74 51.42
N ARG A 527 6.32 -5.79 52.29
CA ARG A 527 7.55 -6.54 52.55
C ARG A 527 7.87 -7.73 51.63
#